data_c703d2e5c6d326ff91f47fc6ecab36e1
#
_entry.id   c703d2e5c6d326ff91f47fc6ecab36e1
#
_cell.length_a   1.000
_cell.length_b   1.000
_cell.length_c   1.000
_cell.angle_alpha   90.00
_cell.angle_beta   90.00
_cell.angle_gamma   90.00
#
_symmetry.space_group_name_H-M   'P 1'
#
loop_
_entity.id
_entity.type
_entity.pdbx_description
1 polymer ?
#
loop_
_entity_poly.entity_id
_entity_poly.type
_entity_poly.pdbx_seq_one_letter_code
_entity_poly.pdbx_strand_id
1 'polypeptide(L)'
;MTASALAVLDEVTGGRMDLGIGRGDSARRVLGKPPTSMATLEEAIGVIRDLVEGRAVTFEGKELRLPWAGRWKLPVWVAGYGPMALAMTGRVADGLILQLGDPDLIRWFVDQLRQAEVAAGRPAGSVRVQAAAPAHVGEIAEGRKRTRWFPALVSNHVVDLVNKYPRDQLPESLTGYVRERTGYDYHHHAEVGSDNAGFVGDEVTDRFCVLGSPQDHIRKLRELAAAGVDQFNIYLMNGNEEEQLEVYGGEIIPAMRDATAMASDGRAAR
;
A
#
# COMPACT_ATOMS: atom_id res chain seq x y z
N MET A 1 7.45 -11.47 20.25
CA MET A 1 5.98 -11.24 20.35
C MET A 1 5.31 -11.29 18.96
N THR A 2 5.62 -10.41 18.01
CA THR A 2 4.96 -10.38 16.67
C THR A 2 5.00 -11.74 15.95
N ALA A 3 6.16 -12.37 15.83
CA ALA A 3 6.29 -13.68 15.20
C ALA A 3 5.42 -14.76 15.87
N SER A 4 5.41 -14.80 17.19
CA SER A 4 4.59 -15.77 17.95
C SER A 4 3.08 -15.57 17.71
N ALA A 5 2.61 -14.31 17.70
CA ALA A 5 1.21 -14.01 17.42
C ALA A 5 0.81 -14.42 16.00
N LEU A 6 1.65 -14.07 15.00
CA LEU A 6 1.41 -14.44 13.60
C LEU A 6 1.41 -15.97 13.41
N ALA A 7 2.35 -16.69 14.03
CA ALA A 7 2.41 -18.14 13.93
C ALA A 7 1.15 -18.82 14.51
N VAL A 8 0.62 -18.31 15.65
CA VAL A 8 -0.65 -18.81 16.20
C VAL A 8 -1.84 -18.52 15.27
N LEU A 9 -1.92 -17.30 14.75
CA LEU A 9 -2.99 -16.93 13.82
C LEU A 9 -2.92 -17.74 12.53
N ASP A 10 -1.72 -18.04 12.04
CA ASP A 10 -1.50 -18.84 10.83
C ASP A 10 -1.95 -20.28 11.02
N GLU A 11 -1.67 -20.89 12.16
CA GLU A 11 -2.20 -22.22 12.52
C GLU A 11 -3.73 -22.24 12.60
N VAL A 12 -4.34 -21.23 13.26
CA VAL A 12 -5.80 -21.13 13.42
C VAL A 12 -6.49 -20.90 12.06
N THR A 13 -5.87 -20.16 11.17
CA THR A 13 -6.44 -19.82 9.85
C THR A 13 -6.09 -20.84 8.76
N GLY A 14 -5.21 -21.79 9.02
CA GLY A 14 -4.78 -22.79 8.05
C GLY A 14 -3.92 -22.19 6.92
N GLY A 15 -2.94 -21.35 7.28
CA GLY A 15 -1.99 -20.76 6.33
C GLY A 15 -2.53 -19.57 5.52
N ARG A 16 -3.49 -18.83 6.05
CA ARG A 16 -4.13 -17.69 5.38
C ARG A 16 -3.68 -16.32 5.90
N MET A 17 -2.57 -16.27 6.62
CA MET A 17 -2.05 -15.03 7.17
C MET A 17 -0.96 -14.43 6.28
N ASP A 18 -1.08 -13.12 6.06
CA ASP A 18 -0.04 -12.30 5.46
C ASP A 18 0.43 -11.25 6.49
N LEU A 19 1.70 -10.90 6.47
CA LEU A 19 2.24 -9.80 7.28
C LEU A 19 2.30 -8.52 6.45
N GLY A 20 1.46 -7.53 6.77
CA GLY A 20 1.66 -6.14 6.32
C GLY A 20 2.58 -5.40 7.30
N ILE A 21 3.67 -4.81 6.81
CA ILE A 21 4.64 -4.11 7.65
C ILE A 21 5.16 -2.83 7.00
N GLY A 22 5.40 -1.80 7.81
CA GLY A 22 5.99 -0.53 7.40
C GLY A 22 6.89 0.04 8.48
N ARG A 23 7.49 1.19 8.21
CA ARG A 23 8.42 1.86 9.13
C ARG A 23 7.78 2.46 10.39
N GLY A 24 6.44 2.46 10.47
CA GLY A 24 5.70 3.02 11.59
C GLY A 24 5.73 4.55 11.60
N ASP A 25 5.56 5.20 10.46
CA ASP A 25 5.68 6.65 10.32
C ASP A 25 4.76 7.40 11.29
N SER A 26 3.45 7.37 11.09
CA SER A 26 2.49 8.09 11.94
C SER A 26 2.56 7.65 13.40
N ALA A 27 2.52 6.35 13.68
CA ALA A 27 2.53 5.81 15.04
C ALA A 27 3.79 6.21 15.83
N ARG A 28 4.96 6.25 15.18
CA ARG A 28 6.20 6.66 15.85
C ARG A 28 6.29 8.17 16.03
N ARG A 29 5.75 8.96 15.10
CA ARG A 29 5.73 10.43 15.19
C ARG A 29 4.84 10.91 16.35
N VAL A 30 3.70 10.27 16.59
CA VAL A 30 2.87 10.53 17.79
C VAL A 30 3.68 10.31 19.07
N LEU A 31 4.62 9.37 19.08
CA LEU A 31 5.53 9.12 20.21
C LEU A 31 6.79 10.02 20.20
N GLY A 32 6.85 11.03 19.33
CA GLY A 32 8.04 11.89 19.18
C GLY A 32 9.27 11.18 18.64
N LYS A 33 9.11 10.04 17.96
CA LYS A 33 10.21 9.23 17.41
C LYS A 33 10.24 9.29 15.88
N PRO A 34 11.42 9.24 15.24
CA PRO A 34 11.52 9.13 13.81
C PRO A 34 11.02 7.74 13.33
N PRO A 35 10.61 7.58 12.06
CA PRO A 35 10.32 6.27 11.49
C PRO A 35 11.50 5.30 11.64
N THR A 36 11.21 4.01 11.77
CA THR A 36 12.24 2.95 11.86
C THR A 36 13.18 3.01 10.65
N SER A 37 14.48 2.72 10.85
CA SER A 37 15.43 2.66 9.75
C SER A 37 15.08 1.53 8.76
N MET A 38 15.50 1.66 7.49
CA MET A 38 15.29 0.60 6.50
C MET A 38 16.01 -0.69 6.89
N ALA A 39 17.22 -0.59 7.43
CA ALA A 39 17.99 -1.75 7.88
C ALA A 39 17.29 -2.50 9.03
N THR A 40 16.77 -1.76 10.02
CA THR A 40 16.02 -2.36 11.13
C THR A 40 14.71 -3.00 10.65
N LEU A 41 14.03 -2.40 9.66
CA LEU A 41 12.82 -2.99 9.08
C LEU A 41 13.15 -4.28 8.32
N GLU A 42 14.20 -4.28 7.52
CA GLU A 42 14.65 -5.46 6.77
C GLU A 42 15.04 -6.61 7.69
N GLU A 43 15.80 -6.32 8.75
CA GLU A 43 16.14 -7.29 9.81
C GLU A 43 14.89 -7.85 10.49
N ALA A 44 13.94 -6.98 10.88
CA ALA A 44 12.70 -7.40 11.52
C ALA A 44 11.86 -8.32 10.62
N ILE A 45 11.79 -8.03 9.31
CA ILE A 45 11.12 -8.89 8.33
C ILE A 45 11.77 -10.28 8.31
N GLY A 46 13.09 -10.35 8.23
CA GLY A 46 13.82 -11.62 8.23
C GLY A 46 13.56 -12.43 9.50
N VAL A 47 13.75 -11.81 10.66
CA VAL A 47 13.53 -12.45 11.97
C VAL A 47 12.08 -12.95 12.14
N ILE A 48 11.09 -12.13 11.81
CA ILE A 48 9.68 -12.50 11.96
C ILE A 48 9.34 -13.66 11.02
N ARG A 49 9.71 -13.57 9.74
CA ARG A 49 9.46 -14.61 8.75
C ARG A 49 10.09 -15.93 9.14
N ASP A 50 11.38 -15.92 9.49
CA ASP A 50 12.11 -17.13 9.83
C ASP A 50 11.52 -17.82 11.07
N LEU A 51 11.18 -17.07 12.11
CA LEU A 51 10.53 -17.63 13.29
C LEU A 51 9.15 -18.22 12.99
N VAL A 52 8.29 -17.55 12.20
CA VAL A 52 6.96 -18.08 11.82
C VAL A 52 7.10 -19.32 10.97
N GLU A 53 8.09 -19.37 10.09
CA GLU A 53 8.38 -20.53 9.25
C GLU A 53 9.23 -21.61 9.96
N GLY A 54 9.38 -21.54 11.30
CA GLY A 54 10.03 -22.54 12.16
C GLY A 54 11.54 -22.61 12.04
N ARG A 55 12.18 -21.65 11.35
CA ARG A 55 13.63 -21.56 11.26
C ARG A 55 14.23 -20.92 12.51
N ALA A 56 15.44 -21.34 12.86
CA ALA A 56 16.21 -20.68 13.91
C ALA A 56 16.81 -19.37 13.38
N VAL A 57 16.82 -18.34 14.22
CA VAL A 57 17.46 -17.03 13.93
C VAL A 57 18.37 -16.63 15.07
N THR A 58 19.46 -15.94 14.75
CA THR A 58 20.26 -15.25 15.75
C THR A 58 19.78 -13.81 15.86
N PHE A 59 19.26 -13.42 17.01
CA PHE A 59 18.81 -12.07 17.29
C PHE A 59 19.40 -11.58 18.63
N GLU A 60 20.05 -10.42 18.63
CA GLU A 60 20.77 -9.87 19.79
C GLU A 60 21.77 -10.89 20.43
N GLY A 61 22.46 -11.65 19.59
CA GLY A 61 23.45 -12.65 20.01
C GLY A 61 22.86 -13.92 20.66
N LYS A 62 21.56 -14.13 20.57
CA LYS A 62 20.87 -15.34 21.05
C LYS A 62 20.18 -16.06 19.89
N GLU A 63 20.28 -17.37 19.91
CA GLU A 63 19.51 -18.23 19.02
C GLU A 63 18.07 -18.31 19.51
N LEU A 64 17.12 -17.99 18.62
CA LEU A 64 15.69 -18.04 18.86
C LEU A 64 15.05 -18.99 17.85
N ARG A 65 14.03 -19.73 18.30
CA ARG A 65 13.21 -20.59 17.46
C ARG A 65 11.81 -20.74 18.07
N LEU A 66 10.81 -20.93 17.22
CA LEU A 66 9.46 -21.37 17.61
C LEU A 66 9.29 -22.83 17.17
N PRO A 67 9.57 -23.84 18.02
CA PRO A 67 9.61 -25.24 17.58
C PRO A 67 8.26 -25.80 17.13
N TRP A 68 7.17 -25.13 17.52
CA TRP A 68 5.79 -25.48 17.19
C TRP A 68 5.26 -24.80 15.92
N ALA A 69 6.01 -23.82 15.37
CA ALA A 69 5.68 -23.11 14.14
C ALA A 69 6.36 -23.77 12.91
N GLY A 70 6.09 -23.26 11.71
CA GLY A 70 6.80 -23.67 10.49
C GLY A 70 6.00 -24.54 9.55
N ARG A 71 4.70 -24.66 9.77
CA ARG A 71 3.81 -25.40 8.88
C ARG A 71 3.49 -24.61 7.60
N TRP A 72 3.45 -23.28 7.69
CA TRP A 72 3.02 -22.39 6.63
C TRP A 72 4.12 -21.38 6.26
N LYS A 73 4.08 -20.86 5.05
CA LYS A 73 4.89 -19.71 4.64
C LYS A 73 4.16 -18.43 5.05
N LEU A 74 4.93 -17.41 5.45
CA LEU A 74 4.41 -16.10 5.79
C LEU A 74 4.72 -15.11 4.66
N PRO A 75 3.78 -14.79 3.76
CA PRO A 75 3.95 -13.71 2.80
C PRO A 75 4.09 -12.36 3.51
N VAL A 76 5.04 -11.54 3.06
CA VAL A 76 5.32 -10.23 3.65
C VAL A 76 5.05 -9.12 2.64
N TRP A 77 4.17 -8.21 3.02
CA TRP A 77 3.80 -7.02 2.27
C TRP A 77 4.40 -5.79 2.92
N VAL A 78 5.21 -5.05 2.18
CA VAL A 78 5.87 -3.85 2.69
C VAL A 78 5.12 -2.61 2.25
N ALA A 79 4.68 -1.79 3.22
CA ALA A 79 4.16 -0.46 2.96
C ALA A 79 5.33 0.53 2.88
N GLY A 80 5.55 1.15 1.72
CA GLY A 80 6.67 2.05 1.55
C GLY A 80 6.70 2.81 0.23
N TYR A 81 7.34 3.96 0.27
CA TYR A 81 7.56 4.87 -0.84
C TYR A 81 9.04 5.16 -1.00
N GLY A 82 9.42 5.55 -2.21
CA GLY A 82 10.75 6.00 -2.52
C GLY A 82 11.79 4.90 -2.78
N PRO A 83 12.92 5.28 -3.40
CA PRO A 83 13.87 4.33 -3.97
C PRO A 83 14.43 3.30 -2.99
N MET A 84 14.77 3.72 -1.76
CA MET A 84 15.32 2.79 -0.75
C MET A 84 14.30 1.76 -0.29
N ALA A 85 13.02 2.16 -0.11
CA ALA A 85 11.96 1.25 0.29
C ALA A 85 11.67 0.25 -0.83
N LEU A 86 11.60 0.71 -2.08
CA LEU A 86 11.40 -0.15 -3.24
C LEU A 86 12.56 -1.13 -3.44
N ALA A 87 13.81 -0.67 -3.26
CA ALA A 87 14.97 -1.55 -3.33
C ALA A 87 14.93 -2.67 -2.28
N MET A 88 14.58 -2.34 -1.03
CA MET A 88 14.42 -3.33 0.04
C MET A 88 13.23 -4.27 -0.25
N THR A 89 12.09 -3.74 -0.67
CA THR A 89 10.90 -4.53 -1.04
C THR A 89 11.22 -5.53 -2.15
N GLY A 90 11.92 -5.08 -3.20
CA GLY A 90 12.38 -5.95 -4.29
C GLY A 90 13.26 -7.10 -3.83
N ARG A 91 14.08 -6.91 -2.77
CA ARG A 91 14.93 -7.97 -2.20
C ARG A 91 14.16 -8.98 -1.34
N VAL A 92 13.31 -8.49 -0.43
CA VAL A 92 12.85 -9.34 0.69
C VAL A 92 11.35 -9.54 0.79
N ALA A 93 10.52 -8.77 0.04
CA ALA A 93 9.08 -8.86 0.20
C ALA A 93 8.40 -9.74 -0.86
N ASP A 94 7.16 -10.13 -0.57
CA ASP A 94 6.25 -10.82 -1.48
C ASP A 94 5.22 -9.86 -2.07
N GLY A 95 5.02 -8.70 -1.40
CA GLY A 95 4.12 -7.66 -1.87
C GLY A 95 4.57 -6.25 -1.49
N LEU A 96 4.13 -5.27 -2.28
CA LEU A 96 4.25 -3.83 -2.04
C LEU A 96 2.87 -3.25 -1.80
N ILE A 97 2.71 -2.43 -0.76
CA ILE A 97 1.49 -1.68 -0.46
C ILE A 97 1.74 -0.21 -0.77
N LEU A 98 0.93 0.35 -1.67
CA LEU A 98 0.93 1.76 -2.06
C LEU A 98 -0.40 2.41 -1.70
N GLN A 99 -0.35 3.48 -0.93
CA GLN A 99 -1.53 4.26 -0.55
C GLN A 99 -1.76 5.37 -1.58
N LEU A 100 -2.27 5.03 -2.75
CA LEU A 100 -2.67 5.97 -3.79
C LEU A 100 -3.48 5.28 -4.90
N GLY A 101 -4.34 6.07 -5.59
CA GLY A 101 -5.14 5.61 -6.70
C GLY A 101 -4.80 6.28 -8.04
N ASP A 102 -3.59 6.80 -8.22
CA ASP A 102 -3.14 7.45 -9.46
C ASP A 102 -2.42 6.43 -10.36
N PRO A 103 -2.95 6.08 -11.56
CA PRO A 103 -2.35 5.08 -12.43
C PRO A 103 -0.94 5.45 -12.93
N ASP A 104 -0.64 6.73 -13.13
CA ASP A 104 0.67 7.15 -13.64
C ASP A 104 1.74 7.04 -12.54
N LEU A 105 1.39 7.42 -11.31
CA LEU A 105 2.27 7.24 -10.15
C LEU A 105 2.47 5.76 -9.84
N ILE A 106 1.41 4.95 -9.89
CA ILE A 106 1.52 3.49 -9.73
C ILE A 106 2.49 2.91 -10.74
N ARG A 107 2.36 3.27 -12.03
CA ARG A 107 3.29 2.80 -13.08
C ARG A 107 4.73 3.14 -12.75
N TRP A 108 5.00 4.38 -12.31
CA TRP A 108 6.34 4.77 -11.90
C TRP A 108 6.87 3.92 -10.74
N PHE A 109 6.06 3.67 -9.69
CA PHE A 109 6.45 2.82 -8.56
C PHE A 109 6.69 1.36 -9.00
N VAL A 110 5.82 0.83 -9.86
CA VAL A 110 5.95 -0.53 -10.39
C VAL A 110 7.24 -0.67 -11.21
N ASP A 111 7.56 0.28 -12.07
CA ASP A 111 8.80 0.26 -12.88
C ASP A 111 10.04 0.25 -11.99
N GLN A 112 10.07 1.08 -10.94
CA GLN A 112 11.17 1.08 -9.96
C GLN A 112 11.26 -0.25 -9.18
N LEU A 113 10.11 -0.82 -8.81
CA LEU A 113 10.05 -2.12 -8.12
C LEU A 113 10.59 -3.25 -9.02
N ARG A 114 10.19 -3.30 -10.29
CA ARG A 114 10.68 -4.31 -11.26
C ARG A 114 12.20 -4.24 -11.44
N GLN A 115 12.76 -3.03 -11.51
CA GLN A 115 14.20 -2.83 -11.54
C GLN A 115 14.86 -3.33 -10.24
N ALA A 116 14.26 -3.07 -9.08
CA ALA A 116 14.77 -3.52 -7.79
C ALA A 116 14.75 -5.05 -7.64
N GLU A 117 13.71 -5.73 -8.14
CA GLU A 117 13.64 -7.19 -8.19
C GLU A 117 14.78 -7.78 -9.00
N VAL A 118 14.99 -7.27 -10.22
CA VAL A 118 16.07 -7.73 -11.10
C VAL A 118 17.45 -7.47 -10.48
N ALA A 119 17.66 -6.30 -9.89
CA ALA A 119 18.90 -5.97 -9.19
C ALA A 119 19.15 -6.89 -7.98
N ALA A 120 18.11 -7.45 -7.38
CA ALA A 120 18.18 -8.43 -6.31
C ALA A 120 18.31 -9.89 -6.80
N GLY A 121 18.41 -10.11 -8.11
CA GLY A 121 18.48 -11.45 -8.72
C GLY A 121 17.14 -12.19 -8.76
N ARG A 122 16.01 -11.48 -8.61
CA ARG A 122 14.66 -12.03 -8.66
C ARG A 122 14.01 -11.76 -10.03
N PRO A 123 13.11 -12.62 -10.51
CA PRO A 123 12.34 -12.32 -11.73
C PRO A 123 11.51 -11.05 -11.54
N ALA A 124 11.43 -10.20 -12.56
CA ALA A 124 10.50 -9.08 -12.58
C ALA A 124 9.05 -9.59 -12.45
N GLY A 125 8.28 -9.00 -11.54
CA GLY A 125 6.92 -9.45 -11.22
C GLY A 125 6.83 -10.46 -10.08
N SER A 126 7.93 -10.75 -9.38
CA SER A 126 7.94 -11.60 -8.17
C SER A 126 7.19 -10.97 -7.00
N VAL A 127 7.16 -9.64 -6.93
CA VAL A 127 6.49 -8.88 -5.86
C VAL A 127 5.15 -8.40 -6.39
N ARG A 128 4.07 -8.80 -5.72
CA ARG A 128 2.71 -8.33 -6.03
C ARG A 128 2.52 -6.88 -5.58
N VAL A 129 1.63 -6.16 -6.23
CA VAL A 129 1.36 -4.75 -5.94
C VAL A 129 -0.07 -4.57 -5.48
N GLN A 130 -0.23 -4.03 -4.28
CA GLN A 130 -1.50 -3.61 -3.72
C GLN A 130 -1.57 -2.08 -3.73
N ALA A 131 -2.59 -1.53 -4.37
CA ALA A 131 -2.96 -0.13 -4.21
C ALA A 131 -4.10 -0.01 -3.19
N ALA A 132 -4.08 1.03 -2.38
CA ALA A 132 -5.12 1.30 -1.40
C ALA A 132 -5.51 2.78 -1.43
N ALA A 133 -6.80 3.06 -1.57
CA ALA A 133 -7.33 4.43 -1.56
C ALA A 133 -8.80 4.45 -1.15
N PRO A 134 -9.32 5.60 -0.68
CA PRO A 134 -10.75 5.80 -0.49
C PRO A 134 -11.48 5.77 -1.84
N ALA A 135 -12.71 5.29 -1.78
CA ALA A 135 -13.62 5.26 -2.90
C ALA A 135 -14.95 5.92 -2.51
N HIS A 136 -15.57 6.63 -3.44
CA HIS A 136 -16.92 7.17 -3.27
C HIS A 136 -17.68 7.05 -4.58
N VAL A 137 -18.63 6.12 -4.60
CA VAL A 137 -19.59 6.01 -5.71
C VAL A 137 -20.72 7.01 -5.48
N GLY A 138 -20.88 7.94 -6.41
CA GLY A 138 -21.89 9.01 -6.30
C GLY A 138 -21.38 10.35 -6.86
N GLU A 139 -21.94 11.43 -6.36
CA GLU A 139 -21.57 12.78 -6.77
C GLU A 139 -20.11 13.11 -6.45
N ILE A 140 -19.35 13.53 -7.46
CA ILE A 140 -17.90 13.78 -7.34
C ILE A 140 -17.61 14.86 -6.29
N ALA A 141 -18.41 15.91 -6.21
CA ALA A 141 -18.22 16.97 -5.22
C ALA A 141 -18.32 16.45 -3.77
N GLU A 142 -19.28 15.58 -3.50
CA GLU A 142 -19.42 14.92 -2.19
C GLU A 142 -18.27 13.95 -1.96
N GLY A 143 -17.89 13.19 -2.97
CA GLY A 143 -16.72 12.29 -2.90
C GLY A 143 -15.43 13.04 -2.55
N ARG A 144 -15.13 14.16 -3.20
CA ARG A 144 -13.99 15.01 -2.86
C ARG A 144 -14.00 15.49 -1.42
N LYS A 145 -15.16 15.93 -0.94
CA LYS A 145 -15.32 16.37 0.46
C LYS A 145 -15.00 15.24 1.45
N ARG A 146 -15.50 14.03 1.18
CA ARG A 146 -15.33 12.86 2.05
C ARG A 146 -13.92 12.27 2.00
N THR A 147 -13.16 12.44 0.91
CA THR A 147 -11.89 11.75 0.69
C THR A 147 -10.65 12.66 0.67
N ARG A 148 -10.82 13.99 0.74
CA ARG A 148 -9.73 14.99 0.71
C ARG A 148 -8.66 14.76 1.80
N TRP A 149 -9.03 14.16 2.92
CA TRP A 149 -8.11 13.79 3.98
C TRP A 149 -7.01 12.82 3.53
N PHE A 150 -7.29 12.01 2.50
CA PHE A 150 -6.38 10.94 2.09
C PHE A 150 -5.10 11.45 1.42
N PRO A 151 -5.11 12.34 0.41
CA PRO A 151 -3.88 12.95 -0.07
C PRO A 151 -3.11 13.72 1.00
N ALA A 152 -3.80 14.32 1.98
CA ALA A 152 -3.15 14.95 3.12
C ALA A 152 -2.41 13.93 3.98
N LEU A 153 -3.00 12.75 4.22
CA LEU A 153 -2.35 11.63 4.90
C LEU A 153 -1.12 11.15 4.11
N VAL A 154 -1.27 10.92 2.81
CA VAL A 154 -0.17 10.48 1.94
C VAL A 154 0.98 11.49 1.92
N SER A 155 0.70 12.79 2.07
CA SER A 155 1.73 13.83 2.13
C SER A 155 2.77 13.60 3.23
N ASN A 156 2.42 12.89 4.31
CA ASN A 156 3.38 12.56 5.39
C ASN A 156 4.52 11.65 4.90
N HIS A 157 4.23 10.76 3.97
CA HIS A 157 5.24 9.89 3.36
C HIS A 157 6.03 10.62 2.29
N VAL A 158 5.38 11.51 1.56
CA VAL A 158 5.98 12.26 0.45
C VAL A 158 6.91 13.36 0.93
N VAL A 159 6.61 14.03 2.04
CA VAL A 159 7.46 15.10 2.57
C VAL A 159 8.88 14.62 2.89
N ASP A 160 9.02 13.41 3.41
CA ASP A 160 10.33 12.82 3.69
C ASP A 160 11.10 12.54 2.38
N LEU A 161 10.41 12.19 1.30
CA LEU A 161 11.02 11.99 -0.01
C LEU A 161 11.46 13.31 -0.63
N VAL A 162 10.61 14.34 -0.59
CA VAL A 162 10.93 15.69 -1.10
C VAL A 162 12.15 16.28 -0.40
N ASN A 163 12.30 16.04 0.89
CA ASN A 163 13.45 16.52 1.67
C ASN A 163 14.74 15.72 1.42
N LYS A 164 14.63 14.49 0.94
CA LYS A 164 15.77 13.55 0.82
C LYS A 164 16.30 13.39 -0.60
N TYR A 165 15.41 13.46 -1.60
CA TYR A 165 15.76 13.18 -2.99
C TYR A 165 15.68 14.44 -3.87
N PRO A 166 16.57 14.59 -4.87
CA PRO A 166 16.47 15.64 -5.88
C PRO A 166 15.14 15.58 -6.64
N ARG A 167 14.69 16.75 -7.11
CA ARG A 167 13.38 16.88 -7.79
C ARG A 167 13.24 16.03 -9.04
N ASP A 168 14.31 15.87 -9.77
CA ASP A 168 14.38 15.08 -11.01
C ASP A 168 14.31 13.56 -10.79
N GLN A 169 14.44 13.10 -9.55
CA GLN A 169 14.32 11.69 -9.18
C GLN A 169 12.92 11.27 -8.74
N LEU A 170 11.98 12.21 -8.59
CA LEU A 170 10.63 11.95 -8.13
C LEU A 170 9.61 12.61 -9.07
N PRO A 171 8.46 11.96 -9.35
CA PRO A 171 7.40 12.56 -10.14
C PRO A 171 6.88 13.86 -9.52
N GLU A 172 6.75 14.93 -10.32
CA GLU A 172 6.19 16.21 -9.87
C GLU A 172 4.75 16.05 -9.37
N SER A 173 3.98 15.17 -9.99
CA SER A 173 2.61 14.86 -9.58
C SER A 173 2.52 14.23 -8.19
N LEU A 174 3.59 13.60 -7.71
CA LEU A 174 3.69 13.08 -6.34
C LEU A 174 4.12 14.17 -5.35
N THR A 175 5.01 15.06 -5.75
CA THR A 175 5.73 15.96 -4.85
C THR A 175 5.21 17.40 -4.85
N GLY A 176 4.58 17.83 -5.95
CA GLY A 176 4.20 19.23 -6.17
C GLY A 176 3.22 19.75 -5.12
N TYR A 177 2.15 19.00 -4.83
CA TYR A 177 1.12 19.44 -3.88
C TYR A 177 1.61 19.51 -2.43
N VAL A 178 2.67 18.76 -2.07
CA VAL A 178 3.22 18.75 -0.71
C VAL A 178 3.93 20.07 -0.36
N ARG A 179 4.32 20.86 -1.36
CA ARG A 179 5.02 22.14 -1.15
C ARG A 179 4.15 23.19 -0.47
N GLU A 180 2.84 23.11 -0.63
CA GLU A 180 1.87 24.04 -0.01
C GLU A 180 1.51 23.62 1.42
N ARG A 181 2.03 22.48 1.88
CA ARG A 181 1.75 21.95 3.21
C ARG A 181 2.42 22.79 4.29
N THR A 182 1.62 23.33 5.20
CA THR A 182 2.09 24.17 6.31
C THR A 182 2.31 23.43 7.65
N GLY A 183 1.90 22.17 7.72
CA GLY A 183 2.00 21.32 8.92
C GLY A 183 1.12 20.10 8.80
N TYR A 184 1.07 19.30 9.86
CA TYR A 184 0.17 18.15 9.97
C TYR A 184 -0.05 17.79 11.43
N ASP A 185 -1.31 17.76 11.86
CA ASP A 185 -1.69 17.31 13.19
C ASP A 185 -2.00 15.82 13.20
N TYR A 186 -1.13 15.03 13.85
CA TYR A 186 -1.29 13.58 13.94
C TYR A 186 -2.43 13.13 14.88
N HIS A 187 -3.00 14.04 15.70
CA HIS A 187 -4.19 13.72 16.51
C HIS A 187 -5.47 13.67 15.67
N HIS A 188 -5.48 14.37 14.52
CA HIS A 188 -6.54 14.37 13.52
C HIS A 188 -6.14 13.61 12.25
N HIS A 189 -5.36 12.54 12.41
CA HIS A 189 -4.86 11.72 11.32
C HIS A 189 -6.00 10.91 10.67
N ALA A 190 -6.10 10.97 9.33
CA ALA A 190 -7.12 10.28 8.54
C ALA A 190 -8.58 10.64 8.90
N GLU A 191 -8.81 11.87 9.32
CA GLU A 191 -10.13 12.36 9.73
C GLU A 191 -10.78 13.17 8.62
N VAL A 192 -12.04 12.84 8.30
CA VAL A 192 -12.85 13.57 7.31
C VAL A 192 -13.13 14.98 7.82
N GLY A 193 -12.82 15.99 6.98
CA GLY A 193 -13.03 17.40 7.34
C GLY A 193 -11.94 18.01 8.22
N SER A 194 -10.86 17.29 8.51
CA SER A 194 -9.71 17.83 9.25
C SER A 194 -9.03 18.98 8.50
N ASP A 195 -8.55 19.98 9.26
CA ASP A 195 -7.75 21.10 8.76
C ASP A 195 -6.45 20.64 8.08
N ASN A 196 -5.98 19.44 8.37
CA ASN A 196 -4.85 18.81 7.69
C ASN A 196 -5.00 18.79 6.16
N ALA A 197 -6.23 18.80 5.64
CA ALA A 197 -6.54 18.71 4.22
C ALA A 197 -6.66 20.07 3.51
N GLY A 198 -6.46 21.20 4.20
CA GLY A 198 -6.68 22.53 3.66
C GLY A 198 -5.84 22.91 2.43
N PHE A 199 -4.66 22.30 2.29
CA PHE A 199 -3.77 22.52 1.14
C PHE A 199 -4.05 21.60 -0.06
N VAL A 200 -4.95 20.61 0.09
CA VAL A 200 -5.23 19.61 -0.94
C VAL A 200 -6.30 20.14 -1.91
N GLY A 201 -5.94 20.33 -3.18
CA GLY A 201 -6.85 20.71 -4.25
C GLY A 201 -7.72 19.55 -4.75
N ASP A 202 -8.77 19.89 -5.51
CA ASP A 202 -9.69 18.91 -6.10
C ASP A 202 -8.99 17.98 -7.07
N GLU A 203 -8.08 18.49 -7.91
CA GLU A 203 -7.31 17.70 -8.86
C GLU A 203 -6.50 16.59 -8.17
N VAL A 204 -5.83 16.91 -7.06
CA VAL A 204 -5.06 15.94 -6.29
C VAL A 204 -5.98 14.88 -5.68
N THR A 205 -7.15 15.30 -5.19
CA THR A 205 -8.14 14.37 -4.63
C THR A 205 -8.64 13.39 -5.71
N ASP A 206 -9.00 13.89 -6.90
CA ASP A 206 -9.46 13.07 -8.03
C ASP A 206 -8.40 12.06 -8.51
N ARG A 207 -7.14 12.45 -8.46
CA ARG A 207 -6.03 11.57 -8.84
C ARG A 207 -5.80 10.47 -7.81
N PHE A 208 -5.81 10.80 -6.53
CA PHE A 208 -5.44 9.88 -5.46
C PHE A 208 -6.58 8.95 -5.02
N CYS A 209 -7.84 9.33 -5.24
CA CYS A 209 -9.02 8.60 -4.82
C CYS A 209 -9.78 8.00 -6.00
N VAL A 210 -10.75 7.12 -5.75
CA VAL A 210 -11.64 6.56 -6.77
C VAL A 210 -13.04 7.14 -6.59
N LEU A 211 -13.44 8.04 -7.49
CA LEU A 211 -14.65 8.86 -7.35
C LEU A 211 -15.52 8.78 -8.60
N GLY A 212 -16.84 8.94 -8.44
CA GLY A 212 -17.80 9.07 -9.53
C GLY A 212 -18.81 7.95 -9.63
N SER A 213 -19.30 7.67 -10.82
CA SER A 213 -20.25 6.58 -11.10
C SER A 213 -19.59 5.21 -10.99
N PRO A 214 -20.36 4.10 -10.89
CA PRO A 214 -19.79 2.75 -10.94
C PRO A 214 -18.90 2.52 -12.18
N GLN A 215 -19.24 3.11 -13.32
CA GLN A 215 -18.47 3.02 -14.55
C GLN A 215 -17.14 3.77 -14.45
N ASP A 216 -17.11 4.91 -13.77
CA ASP A 216 -15.87 5.65 -13.49
C ASP A 216 -14.93 4.82 -12.60
N HIS A 217 -15.47 4.16 -11.60
CA HIS A 217 -14.72 3.24 -10.74
C HIS A 217 -14.14 2.07 -11.55
N ILE A 218 -14.95 1.38 -12.35
CA ILE A 218 -14.52 0.27 -13.20
C ILE A 218 -13.40 0.73 -14.15
N ARG A 219 -13.55 1.89 -14.79
CA ARG A 219 -12.54 2.45 -15.67
C ARG A 219 -11.22 2.67 -14.92
N LYS A 220 -11.26 3.38 -13.79
CA LYS A 220 -10.05 3.70 -13.00
C LYS A 220 -9.40 2.46 -12.44
N LEU A 221 -10.15 1.48 -11.96
CA LEU A 221 -9.60 0.20 -11.48
C LEU A 221 -8.93 -0.60 -12.60
N ARG A 222 -9.45 -0.56 -13.83
CA ARG A 222 -8.80 -1.15 -15.01
C ARG A 222 -7.51 -0.44 -15.38
N GLU A 223 -7.47 0.88 -15.28
CA GLU A 223 -6.25 1.68 -15.48
C GLU A 223 -5.18 1.34 -14.43
N LEU A 224 -5.56 1.18 -13.16
CA LEU A 224 -4.68 0.72 -12.10
C LEU A 224 -4.16 -0.69 -12.33
N ALA A 225 -5.03 -1.62 -12.75
CA ALA A 225 -4.62 -2.98 -13.11
C ALA A 225 -3.64 -2.98 -14.29
N ALA A 226 -3.89 -2.17 -15.32
CA ALA A 226 -2.98 -2.00 -16.46
C ALA A 226 -1.65 -1.33 -16.06
N ALA A 227 -1.62 -0.56 -14.99
CA ALA A 227 -0.41 0.02 -14.40
C ALA A 227 0.38 -0.97 -13.53
N GLY A 228 -0.15 -2.18 -13.30
CA GLY A 228 0.52 -3.25 -12.57
C GLY A 228 0.00 -3.53 -11.16
N VAL A 229 -1.19 -3.04 -10.81
CA VAL A 229 -1.85 -3.36 -9.53
C VAL A 229 -2.49 -4.76 -9.62
N ASP A 230 -2.12 -5.63 -8.69
CA ASP A 230 -2.70 -6.97 -8.53
C ASP A 230 -3.92 -6.97 -7.62
N GLN A 231 -3.98 -6.05 -6.66
CA GLN A 231 -5.06 -5.94 -5.69
C GLN A 231 -5.34 -4.47 -5.36
N PHE A 232 -6.62 -4.10 -5.35
CA PHE A 232 -7.06 -2.79 -4.87
C PHE A 232 -7.84 -2.91 -3.57
N ASN A 233 -7.43 -2.17 -2.55
CA ASN A 233 -8.09 -2.11 -1.24
C ASN A 233 -8.79 -0.77 -1.07
N ILE A 234 -10.08 -0.82 -0.71
CA ILE A 234 -10.88 0.37 -0.44
C ILE A 234 -10.71 0.75 1.02
N TYR A 235 -10.42 2.02 1.29
CA TYR A 235 -10.61 2.58 2.61
C TYR A 235 -12.09 2.89 2.87
N LEU A 236 -12.70 2.15 3.77
CA LEU A 236 -14.08 2.32 4.22
C LEU A 236 -14.10 3.20 5.47
N MET A 237 -13.89 4.51 5.29
CA MET A 237 -13.74 5.50 6.38
C MET A 237 -14.44 6.82 6.04
N ASN A 238 -15.44 6.79 5.15
CA ASN A 238 -16.05 8.00 4.60
C ASN A 238 -17.47 8.27 5.11
N GLY A 239 -17.98 7.41 6.03
CA GLY A 239 -19.30 7.53 6.65
C GLY A 239 -20.47 7.06 5.76
N ASN A 240 -20.18 6.24 4.73
CA ASN A 240 -21.18 5.58 3.87
C ASN A 240 -20.71 4.18 3.43
N GLU A 241 -20.12 3.46 4.36
CA GLU A 241 -19.40 2.21 4.10
C GLU A 241 -20.31 1.11 3.54
N GLU A 242 -21.51 0.95 4.12
CA GLU A 242 -22.48 -0.08 3.71
C GLU A 242 -22.93 0.15 2.26
N GLU A 243 -23.29 1.38 1.90
CA GLU A 243 -23.69 1.75 0.55
C GLU A 243 -22.56 1.48 -0.46
N GLN A 244 -21.33 1.80 -0.12
CA GLN A 244 -20.17 1.51 -0.97
C GLN A 244 -19.96 0.00 -1.15
N LEU A 245 -20.09 -0.79 -0.10
CA LEU A 245 -19.97 -2.25 -0.16
C LEU A 245 -21.05 -2.88 -1.04
N GLU A 246 -22.30 -2.40 -0.98
CA GLU A 246 -23.40 -2.87 -1.82
C GLU A 246 -23.11 -2.64 -3.31
N VAL A 247 -22.71 -1.43 -3.68
CA VAL A 247 -22.38 -1.11 -5.09
C VAL A 247 -21.15 -1.86 -5.58
N TYR A 248 -20.10 -1.95 -4.76
CA TYR A 248 -18.91 -2.72 -5.14
C TYR A 248 -19.22 -4.21 -5.30
N GLY A 249 -20.00 -4.78 -4.36
CA GLY A 249 -20.39 -6.19 -4.42
C GLY A 249 -21.32 -6.52 -5.56
N GLY A 250 -22.30 -5.65 -5.84
CA GLY A 250 -23.35 -5.86 -6.83
C GLY A 250 -22.95 -5.53 -8.28
N GLU A 251 -22.08 -4.53 -8.48
CA GLU A 251 -21.80 -4.01 -9.82
C GLU A 251 -20.31 -4.01 -10.17
N ILE A 252 -19.44 -3.44 -9.32
CA ILE A 252 -18.04 -3.16 -9.70
C ILE A 252 -17.19 -4.44 -9.70
N ILE A 253 -17.26 -5.24 -8.62
CA ILE A 253 -16.48 -6.50 -8.53
C ILE A 253 -16.88 -7.49 -9.61
N PRO A 254 -18.17 -7.75 -9.91
CA PRO A 254 -18.57 -8.60 -11.04
C PRO A 254 -17.99 -8.12 -12.37
N ALA A 255 -18.11 -6.82 -12.69
CA ALA A 255 -17.59 -6.27 -13.95
C ALA A 255 -16.06 -6.35 -14.07
N MET A 256 -15.32 -6.30 -12.96
CA MET A 256 -13.87 -6.48 -12.93
C MET A 256 -13.47 -7.95 -13.15
N ARG A 257 -14.23 -8.92 -12.60
CA ARG A 257 -13.99 -10.36 -12.77
C ARG A 257 -14.23 -10.83 -14.20
N ASP A 258 -15.30 -10.39 -14.85
CA ASP A 258 -15.62 -10.73 -16.22
C ASP A 258 -14.52 -10.28 -17.18
N ALA A 259 -13.97 -9.08 -16.98
CA ALA A 259 -12.86 -8.58 -17.79
C ALA A 259 -11.57 -9.42 -17.62
N THR A 260 -11.33 -9.96 -16.43
CA THR A 260 -10.17 -10.82 -16.16
C THR A 260 -10.31 -12.19 -16.80
N ALA A 261 -11.52 -12.76 -16.78
CA ALA A 261 -11.82 -14.03 -17.46
C ALA A 261 -11.62 -13.93 -18.98
N MET A 262 -12.13 -12.86 -19.62
CA MET A 262 -11.94 -12.62 -21.06
C MET A 262 -10.47 -12.42 -21.45
N ALA A 263 -9.67 -11.79 -20.59
CA ALA A 263 -8.23 -11.58 -20.84
C ALA A 263 -7.41 -12.88 -20.71
N SER A 264 -7.82 -13.81 -19.82
CA SER A 264 -7.18 -15.13 -19.67
C SER A 264 -7.48 -16.06 -20.85
N ASP A 265 -8.72 -16.06 -21.36
CA ASP A 265 -9.11 -16.85 -22.53
C ASP A 265 -8.40 -16.38 -23.82
N GLY A 266 -8.20 -15.06 -23.97
CA GLY A 266 -7.44 -14.49 -25.09
C GLY A 266 -5.93 -14.78 -25.06
N ARG A 267 -5.35 -15.15 -23.91
CA ARG A 267 -3.95 -15.60 -23.78
C ARG A 267 -3.79 -17.10 -24.01
N ALA A 268 -4.81 -17.91 -23.73
CA ALA A 268 -4.80 -19.36 -23.99
C ALA A 268 -5.02 -19.71 -25.46
N ALA A 269 -5.48 -18.75 -26.27
CA ALA A 269 -5.75 -18.92 -27.71
C ALA A 269 -4.63 -18.38 -28.62
N ARG A 270 -3.48 -18.02 -28.10
CA ARG A 270 -2.28 -17.64 -28.86
C ARG A 270 -1.11 -18.54 -28.45
#